data_150084ffdc25adac2179042ff5220da8
#
_entry.id   150084ffdc25adac2179042ff5220da8
#
_cell.length_a   1.000
_cell.length_b   1.000
_cell.length_c   1.000
_cell.angle_alpha   90.00
_cell.angle_beta   90.00
_cell.angle_gamma   90.00
#
_symmetry.space_group_name_H-M   'P 1'
#
loop_
_entity.id
_entity.type
_entity.pdbx_description
1 polymer ?
#
loop_
_entity_poly.entity_id
_entity_poly.type
_entity_poly.pdbx_seq_one_letter_code
_entity_poly.pdbx_strand_id
1 'polypeptide(L)'
;YGDALQEGLTVLQDADKLIGHNIIGFDIPVVNKLLHVDLSTKPLIDTLVLSRLFNPVREGNHGLESWGYRVGLPKIDFTDYGNFSPEMVEYCERDVLLNKKVYDVLNQERVGFSRKSIDLEQGVAEILNRQREKGFLLDVKYTTLLLAELEDKLDATVVEVHKAFKPNENVLVLYPVKTSADKLSKMAVTSDGTKYRLNSDEYDDLHDKDKISRTIRTEFNLGSRKQIGEYLKKFGWKPTKFTPTGQPMVDESVLKN
;
A
#
# COMPACT_ATOMS: atom_id res chain seq x y z
N TYR A 1 -18.24 -29.76 -7.64
CA TYR A 1 -16.94 -29.33 -7.04
C TYR A 1 -16.31 -30.38 -6.14
N GLY A 2 -17.09 -31.21 -5.43
CA GLY A 2 -16.59 -32.15 -4.42
C GLY A 2 -15.58 -33.16 -4.98
N ASP A 3 -15.92 -33.84 -6.06
CA ASP A 3 -15.06 -34.90 -6.61
C ASP A 3 -13.74 -34.34 -7.19
N ALA A 4 -13.79 -33.28 -7.96
CA ALA A 4 -12.59 -32.65 -8.52
C ALA A 4 -11.66 -32.06 -7.43
N LEU A 5 -12.21 -31.55 -6.32
CA LEU A 5 -11.44 -31.07 -5.18
C LEU A 5 -10.71 -32.23 -4.49
N GLN A 6 -11.41 -33.35 -4.31
CA GLN A 6 -10.83 -34.55 -3.70
C GLN A 6 -9.74 -35.16 -4.58
N GLU A 7 -9.94 -35.18 -5.90
CA GLU A 7 -8.93 -35.60 -6.85
C GLU A 7 -7.68 -34.74 -6.79
N GLY A 8 -7.86 -33.40 -6.79
CA GLY A 8 -6.75 -32.46 -6.63
C GLY A 8 -5.99 -32.66 -5.32
N LEU A 9 -6.70 -32.87 -4.22
CA LEU A 9 -6.10 -33.15 -2.91
C LEU A 9 -5.28 -34.44 -2.92
N THR A 10 -5.79 -35.50 -3.57
CA THR A 10 -5.07 -36.76 -3.73
C THR A 10 -3.76 -36.55 -4.49
N VAL A 11 -3.77 -35.77 -5.57
CA VAL A 11 -2.55 -35.41 -6.33
C VAL A 11 -1.52 -34.72 -5.44
N LEU A 12 -1.96 -33.78 -4.58
CA LEU A 12 -1.04 -33.09 -3.64
C LEU A 12 -0.50 -34.07 -2.59
N GLN A 13 -1.33 -34.99 -2.09
CA GLN A 13 -0.93 -35.98 -1.09
C GLN A 13 0.01 -37.04 -1.65
N ASP A 14 -0.14 -37.43 -2.90
CA ASP A 14 0.70 -38.44 -3.55
C ASP A 14 2.04 -37.86 -4.07
N ALA A 15 2.13 -36.54 -4.23
CA ALA A 15 3.36 -35.91 -4.71
C ALA A 15 4.54 -36.12 -3.76
N ASP A 16 5.72 -36.43 -4.30
CA ASP A 16 6.95 -36.57 -3.50
C ASP A 16 7.40 -35.26 -2.82
N LYS A 17 7.08 -34.11 -3.44
CA LYS A 17 7.38 -32.76 -2.95
C LYS A 17 6.43 -31.76 -3.56
N LEU A 18 6.20 -30.67 -2.85
CA LEU A 18 5.39 -29.55 -3.32
C LEU A 18 6.27 -28.32 -3.55
N ILE A 19 6.09 -27.65 -4.69
CA ILE A 19 6.86 -26.46 -5.08
C ILE A 19 5.87 -25.31 -5.31
N GLY A 20 6.02 -24.24 -4.56
CA GLY A 20 5.16 -23.07 -4.71
C GLY A 20 5.87 -21.77 -4.38
N HIS A 21 5.25 -20.65 -4.69
CA HIS A 21 5.76 -19.32 -4.38
C HIS A 21 5.09 -18.78 -3.12
N ASN A 22 5.83 -18.66 -2.04
CA ASN A 22 5.29 -18.41 -0.70
C ASN A 22 4.41 -19.56 -0.16
N ILE A 23 4.67 -20.76 -0.64
CA ILE A 23 3.86 -21.96 -0.34
C ILE A 23 3.86 -22.29 1.17
N ILE A 24 4.99 -22.09 1.84
CA ILE A 24 5.14 -22.28 3.30
C ILE A 24 4.27 -21.28 4.05
N GLY A 25 4.23 -20.04 3.57
CA GLY A 25 3.54 -18.94 4.26
C GLY A 25 2.08 -18.79 3.92
N PHE A 26 1.59 -19.41 2.86
CA PHE A 26 0.22 -19.20 2.39
C PHE A 26 -0.49 -20.50 1.96
N ASP A 27 -0.09 -21.14 0.88
CA ASP A 27 -0.88 -22.22 0.27
C ASP A 27 -1.04 -23.40 1.22
N ILE A 28 0.02 -23.91 1.83
CA ILE A 28 -0.05 -25.06 2.74
C ILE A 28 -0.91 -24.76 3.97
N PRO A 29 -0.72 -23.65 4.70
CA PRO A 29 -1.59 -23.28 5.82
C PRO A 29 -3.07 -23.18 5.43
N VAL A 30 -3.36 -22.59 4.26
CA VAL A 30 -4.74 -22.41 3.79
C VAL A 30 -5.37 -23.75 3.44
N VAL A 31 -4.70 -24.58 2.67
CA VAL A 31 -5.20 -25.92 2.29
C VAL A 31 -5.40 -26.79 3.52
N ASN A 32 -4.43 -26.83 4.43
CA ASN A 32 -4.52 -27.62 5.66
C ASN A 32 -5.73 -27.18 6.50
N LYS A 33 -5.94 -25.85 6.65
CA LYS A 33 -7.05 -25.29 7.42
C LYS A 33 -8.41 -25.55 6.78
N LEU A 34 -8.54 -25.37 5.48
CA LEU A 34 -9.84 -25.44 4.79
C LEU A 34 -10.25 -26.89 4.48
N LEU A 35 -9.29 -27.76 4.16
CA LEU A 35 -9.57 -29.15 3.78
C LEU A 35 -9.29 -30.14 4.91
N HIS A 36 -8.92 -29.66 6.09
CA HIS A 36 -8.63 -30.48 7.29
C HIS A 36 -7.61 -31.60 7.03
N VAL A 37 -6.55 -31.27 6.28
CA VAL A 37 -5.44 -32.17 5.96
C VAL A 37 -4.13 -31.61 6.52
N ASP A 38 -3.08 -32.41 6.52
CA ASP A 38 -1.74 -31.96 6.89
C ASP A 38 -0.74 -32.25 5.76
N LEU A 39 -0.53 -31.26 4.91
CA LEU A 39 0.49 -31.26 3.85
C LEU A 39 1.83 -30.71 4.32
N SER A 40 1.95 -30.20 5.54
CA SER A 40 3.21 -29.66 6.08
C SER A 40 4.24 -30.75 6.38
N THR A 41 3.84 -32.01 6.39
CA THR A 41 4.74 -33.18 6.49
C THR A 41 5.47 -33.50 5.17
N LYS A 42 5.03 -32.92 4.05
CA LYS A 42 5.67 -33.10 2.74
C LYS A 42 6.92 -32.24 2.62
N PRO A 43 7.93 -32.67 1.85
CA PRO A 43 9.03 -31.81 1.45
C PRO A 43 8.50 -30.60 0.68
N LEU A 44 8.73 -29.41 1.18
CA LEU A 44 8.31 -28.14 0.56
C LEU A 44 9.52 -27.44 -0.09
N ILE A 45 9.29 -26.83 -1.24
CA ILE A 45 10.24 -25.90 -1.86
C ILE A 45 9.52 -24.57 -2.11
N ASP A 46 9.90 -23.56 -1.36
CA ASP A 46 9.36 -22.21 -1.51
C ASP A 46 10.26 -21.38 -2.43
N THR A 47 9.74 -21.04 -3.62
CA THR A 47 10.50 -20.28 -4.61
C THR A 47 10.71 -18.82 -4.19
N LEU A 48 9.89 -18.26 -3.29
CA LEU A 48 10.12 -16.94 -2.70
C LEU A 48 11.36 -16.95 -1.81
N VAL A 49 11.53 -18.00 -0.99
CA VAL A 49 12.71 -18.19 -0.15
C VAL A 49 13.96 -18.35 -1.02
N LEU A 50 13.90 -19.20 -2.04
CA LEU A 50 15.00 -19.38 -2.99
C LEU A 50 15.39 -18.08 -3.71
N SER A 51 14.38 -17.32 -4.14
CA SER A 51 14.60 -16.03 -4.82
C SER A 51 15.36 -15.04 -3.95
N ARG A 52 15.05 -14.99 -2.64
CA ARG A 52 15.73 -14.13 -1.67
C ARG A 52 17.13 -14.62 -1.35
N LEU A 53 17.30 -15.93 -1.21
CA LEU A 53 18.58 -16.55 -0.90
C LEU A 53 19.59 -16.35 -2.05
N PHE A 54 19.18 -16.62 -3.29
CA PHE A 54 20.11 -16.61 -4.43
C PHE A 54 20.49 -15.20 -4.89
N ASN A 55 19.58 -14.23 -4.75
CA ASN A 55 19.88 -12.84 -5.06
C ASN A 55 19.03 -11.88 -4.22
N PRO A 56 19.49 -11.49 -3.02
CA PRO A 56 18.73 -10.62 -2.10
C PRO A 56 18.50 -9.20 -2.63
N VAL A 57 19.31 -8.73 -3.57
CA VAL A 57 19.24 -7.37 -4.17
C VAL A 57 18.61 -7.37 -5.56
N ARG A 58 17.74 -8.34 -5.83
CA ARG A 58 17.05 -8.47 -7.11
C ARG A 58 16.28 -7.21 -7.45
N GLU A 59 16.48 -6.68 -8.67
CA GLU A 59 15.76 -5.51 -9.15
C GLU A 59 14.24 -5.70 -9.07
N GLY A 60 13.51 -4.69 -8.62
CA GLY A 60 12.09 -4.76 -8.28
C GLY A 60 11.88 -5.46 -6.93
N ASN A 61 11.18 -6.56 -6.92
CA ASN A 61 10.96 -7.37 -5.72
C ASN A 61 10.97 -8.88 -6.03
N HIS A 62 10.75 -9.70 -4.99
CA HIS A 62 10.74 -11.16 -5.12
C HIS A 62 9.36 -11.75 -5.37
N GLY A 63 8.31 -10.94 -5.45
CA GLY A 63 6.93 -11.40 -5.68
C GLY A 63 6.72 -12.00 -7.08
N LEU A 64 5.71 -12.84 -7.20
CA LEU A 64 5.42 -13.59 -8.43
C LEU A 64 5.12 -12.64 -9.61
N GLU A 65 4.50 -11.48 -9.37
CA GLU A 65 4.26 -10.46 -10.37
C GLU A 65 5.57 -9.94 -10.99
N SER A 66 6.54 -9.53 -10.16
CA SER A 66 7.86 -9.09 -10.65
C SER A 66 8.62 -10.19 -11.38
N TRP A 67 8.46 -11.42 -10.95
CA TRP A 67 9.00 -12.57 -11.65
C TRP A 67 8.34 -12.76 -13.01
N GLY A 68 7.03 -12.52 -13.13
CA GLY A 68 6.31 -12.60 -14.40
C GLY A 68 6.93 -11.72 -15.49
N TYR A 69 7.30 -10.50 -15.18
CA TYR A 69 8.00 -9.61 -16.10
C TYR A 69 9.41 -10.13 -16.45
N ARG A 70 10.16 -10.66 -15.48
CA ARG A 70 11.53 -11.19 -15.71
C ARG A 70 11.56 -12.41 -16.63
N VAL A 71 10.60 -13.32 -16.49
CA VAL A 71 10.55 -14.56 -17.25
C VAL A 71 9.68 -14.47 -18.51
N GLY A 72 9.18 -13.27 -18.86
CA GLY A 72 8.33 -13.05 -20.02
C GLY A 72 6.98 -13.77 -19.96
N LEU A 73 6.42 -13.96 -18.77
CA LEU A 73 5.09 -14.53 -18.52
C LEU A 73 4.37 -13.71 -17.43
N PRO A 74 3.90 -12.48 -17.74
CA PRO A 74 3.25 -11.65 -16.74
C PRO A 74 1.98 -12.33 -16.20
N LYS A 75 1.64 -11.99 -14.95
CA LYS A 75 0.38 -12.40 -14.33
C LYS A 75 -0.82 -11.82 -15.10
N ILE A 76 -1.94 -12.52 -15.00
CA ILE A 76 -3.22 -11.98 -15.44
C ILE A 76 -3.71 -11.01 -14.36
N ASP A 77 -4.24 -9.87 -14.77
CA ASP A 77 -4.91 -8.95 -13.85
C ASP A 77 -6.28 -9.52 -13.49
N PHE A 78 -6.46 -9.89 -12.21
CA PHE A 78 -7.68 -10.49 -11.70
C PHE A 78 -7.99 -9.92 -10.32
N THR A 79 -9.24 -9.52 -10.11
CA THR A 79 -9.68 -8.81 -8.90
C THR A 79 -10.94 -9.38 -8.25
N ASP A 80 -11.74 -10.17 -8.97
CA ASP A 80 -12.98 -10.76 -8.44
C ASP A 80 -12.72 -12.12 -7.78
N TYR A 81 -12.25 -12.09 -6.53
CA TYR A 81 -12.05 -13.29 -5.72
C TYR A 81 -13.32 -13.76 -4.98
N GLY A 82 -14.45 -13.05 -5.15
CA GLY A 82 -15.69 -13.35 -4.43
C GLY A 82 -16.48 -14.51 -5.04
N ASN A 83 -16.31 -14.74 -6.34
CA ASN A 83 -17.07 -15.73 -7.07
C ASN A 83 -16.14 -16.61 -7.92
N PHE A 84 -16.46 -17.92 -7.97
CA PHE A 84 -15.77 -18.81 -8.89
C PHE A 84 -16.14 -18.50 -10.33
N SER A 85 -15.13 -18.35 -11.19
CA SER A 85 -15.31 -18.07 -12.62
C SER A 85 -14.26 -18.79 -13.47
N PRO A 86 -14.50 -18.98 -14.80
CA PRO A 86 -13.48 -19.49 -15.71
C PRO A 86 -12.20 -18.63 -15.73
N GLU A 87 -12.34 -17.32 -15.57
CA GLU A 87 -11.23 -16.36 -15.52
C GLU A 87 -10.37 -16.58 -14.27
N MET A 88 -10.98 -16.95 -13.14
CA MET A 88 -10.27 -17.35 -11.92
C MET A 88 -9.43 -18.60 -12.16
N VAL A 89 -9.95 -19.58 -12.90
CA VAL A 89 -9.20 -20.79 -13.26
C VAL A 89 -8.01 -20.44 -14.12
N GLU A 90 -8.19 -19.64 -15.17
CA GLU A 90 -7.11 -19.17 -16.05
C GLU A 90 -6.04 -18.41 -15.26
N TYR A 91 -6.44 -17.55 -14.31
CA TYR A 91 -5.54 -16.86 -13.41
C TYR A 91 -4.71 -17.84 -12.58
N CYS A 92 -5.34 -18.85 -11.97
CA CYS A 92 -4.64 -19.86 -11.17
C CYS A 92 -3.69 -20.70 -12.00
N GLU A 93 -4.11 -21.15 -13.18
CA GLU A 93 -3.25 -21.90 -14.12
C GLU A 93 -2.04 -21.06 -14.54
N ARG A 94 -2.23 -19.77 -14.83
CA ARG A 94 -1.17 -18.84 -15.17
C ARG A 94 -0.15 -18.71 -14.04
N ASP A 95 -0.60 -18.59 -12.80
CA ASP A 95 0.28 -18.48 -11.63
C ASP A 95 1.10 -19.77 -11.43
N VAL A 96 0.52 -20.95 -11.66
CA VAL A 96 1.24 -22.23 -11.60
C VAL A 96 2.30 -22.34 -12.69
N LEU A 97 1.95 -22.00 -13.94
CA LEU A 97 2.89 -22.01 -15.07
C LEU A 97 4.03 -21.00 -14.86
N LEU A 98 3.70 -19.82 -14.33
CA LEU A 98 4.69 -18.81 -13.99
C LEU A 98 5.64 -19.31 -12.90
N ASN A 99 5.10 -19.89 -11.79
CA ASN A 99 5.94 -20.42 -10.71
C ASN A 99 6.86 -21.55 -11.21
N LYS A 100 6.40 -22.39 -12.13
CA LYS A 100 7.25 -23.41 -12.78
C LYS A 100 8.44 -22.76 -13.48
N LYS A 101 8.22 -21.72 -14.30
CA LYS A 101 9.31 -20.98 -14.96
C LYS A 101 10.26 -20.32 -13.95
N VAL A 102 9.72 -19.74 -12.89
CA VAL A 102 10.53 -19.16 -11.80
C VAL A 102 11.43 -20.23 -11.18
N TYR A 103 10.89 -21.39 -10.87
CA TYR A 103 11.66 -22.50 -10.32
C TYR A 103 12.77 -22.95 -11.27
N ASP A 104 12.50 -23.04 -12.60
CA ASP A 104 13.50 -23.43 -13.60
C ASP A 104 14.66 -22.42 -13.64
N VAL A 105 14.38 -21.11 -13.57
CA VAL A 105 15.42 -20.06 -13.49
C VAL A 105 16.21 -20.15 -12.19
N LEU A 106 15.52 -20.29 -11.05
CA LEU A 106 16.18 -20.40 -9.74
C LEU A 106 17.07 -21.64 -9.64
N ASN A 107 16.72 -22.75 -10.32
CA ASN A 107 17.60 -23.92 -10.40
C ASN A 107 18.91 -23.62 -11.16
N GLN A 108 18.90 -22.71 -12.13
CA GLN A 108 20.13 -22.26 -12.80
C GLN A 108 20.94 -21.32 -11.90
N GLU A 109 20.28 -20.46 -11.13
CA GLU A 109 20.93 -19.54 -10.18
C GLU A 109 21.50 -20.26 -8.94
N ARG A 110 21.12 -21.49 -8.70
CA ARG A 110 21.54 -22.31 -7.55
C ARG A 110 23.06 -22.55 -7.47
N VAL A 111 23.79 -22.28 -8.53
CA VAL A 111 25.24 -22.53 -8.60
C VAL A 111 25.97 -21.78 -7.47
N GLY A 112 26.76 -22.51 -6.68
CA GLY A 112 27.49 -21.96 -5.52
C GLY A 112 26.74 -22.09 -4.18
N PHE A 113 25.47 -22.46 -4.19
CA PHE A 113 24.71 -22.69 -2.94
C PHE A 113 24.72 -24.18 -2.56
N SER A 114 25.08 -24.48 -1.32
CA SER A 114 25.02 -25.84 -0.80
C SER A 114 23.58 -26.30 -0.55
N ARG A 115 23.34 -27.60 -0.63
CA ARG A 115 22.05 -28.15 -0.23
C ARG A 115 21.68 -27.76 1.21
N LYS A 116 22.66 -27.78 2.13
CA LYS A 116 22.48 -27.42 3.54
C LYS A 116 22.03 -25.97 3.73
N SER A 117 22.57 -25.01 2.95
CA SER A 117 22.13 -23.61 3.05
C SER A 117 20.71 -23.42 2.54
N ILE A 118 20.32 -24.14 1.49
CA ILE A 118 18.95 -24.10 0.98
C ILE A 118 17.97 -24.70 2.01
N ASP A 119 18.29 -25.88 2.55
CA ASP A 119 17.44 -26.55 3.54
C ASP A 119 17.31 -25.73 4.83
N LEU A 120 18.40 -25.03 5.25
CA LEU A 120 18.38 -24.11 6.38
C LEU A 120 17.37 -22.98 6.17
N GLU A 121 17.43 -22.28 5.04
CA GLU A 121 16.53 -21.15 4.76
C GLU A 121 15.07 -21.58 4.62
N GLN A 122 14.80 -22.73 4.00
CA GLN A 122 13.45 -23.32 3.96
C GLN A 122 12.95 -23.64 5.37
N GLY A 123 13.78 -24.28 6.21
CA GLY A 123 13.43 -24.58 7.61
C GLY A 123 13.21 -23.33 8.46
N VAL A 124 14.00 -22.28 8.27
CA VAL A 124 13.79 -20.99 8.92
C VAL A 124 12.45 -20.39 8.52
N ALA A 125 12.08 -20.46 7.24
CA ALA A 125 10.78 -19.97 6.77
C ALA A 125 9.60 -20.71 7.44
N GLU A 126 9.70 -22.03 7.63
CA GLU A 126 8.70 -22.82 8.36
C GLU A 126 8.59 -22.39 9.84
N ILE A 127 9.72 -22.16 10.51
CA ILE A 127 9.73 -21.70 11.91
C ILE A 127 9.09 -20.32 12.01
N LEU A 128 9.45 -19.39 11.13
CA LEU A 128 8.89 -18.04 11.10
C LEU A 128 7.38 -18.05 10.78
N ASN A 129 6.93 -18.94 9.90
CA ASN A 129 5.50 -19.10 9.65
C ASN A 129 4.75 -19.58 10.91
N ARG A 130 5.24 -20.61 11.60
CA ARG A 130 4.65 -21.08 12.87
C ARG A 130 4.65 -19.99 13.94
N GLN A 131 5.71 -19.20 14.02
CA GLN A 131 5.76 -18.04 14.93
C GLN A 131 4.69 -17.00 14.59
N ARG A 132 4.51 -16.70 13.32
CA ARG A 132 3.48 -15.78 12.83
C ARG A 132 2.06 -16.26 13.15
N GLU A 133 1.79 -17.55 12.93
CA GLU A 133 0.50 -18.16 13.23
C GLU A 133 0.16 -18.16 14.72
N LYS A 134 1.16 -18.44 15.55
CA LYS A 134 1.00 -18.40 17.02
C LYS A 134 0.84 -16.98 17.53
N GLY A 135 1.52 -16.01 16.89
CA GLY A 135 1.57 -14.61 17.31
C GLY A 135 2.34 -14.38 18.60
N PHE A 136 2.24 -13.16 19.10
CA PHE A 136 2.80 -12.74 20.38
C PHE A 136 1.69 -12.36 21.35
N LEU A 137 1.89 -12.63 22.62
CA LEU A 137 0.99 -12.14 23.66
C LEU A 137 1.15 -10.62 23.76
N LEU A 138 0.08 -9.89 23.43
CA LEU A 138 0.02 -8.46 23.63
C LEU A 138 -0.49 -8.17 25.05
N ASP A 139 0.26 -7.38 25.81
CA ASP A 139 -0.26 -6.79 27.05
C ASP A 139 -1.26 -5.69 26.71
N VAL A 140 -2.53 -6.07 26.57
CA VAL A 140 -3.61 -5.18 26.16
C VAL A 140 -3.76 -4.03 27.14
N LYS A 141 -3.64 -4.29 28.45
CA LYS A 141 -3.80 -3.26 29.49
C LYS A 141 -2.71 -2.19 29.35
N TYR A 142 -1.45 -2.62 29.29
CA TYR A 142 -0.33 -1.69 29.10
C TYR A 142 -0.42 -0.94 27.77
N THR A 143 -0.75 -1.64 26.69
CA THR A 143 -0.89 -1.03 25.36
C THR A 143 -1.99 0.03 25.31
N THR A 144 -3.12 -0.22 25.97
CA THR A 144 -4.21 0.77 26.06
C THR A 144 -3.80 2.03 26.84
N LEU A 145 -3.09 1.85 27.95
CA LEU A 145 -2.58 2.98 28.73
C LEU A 145 -1.52 3.78 27.95
N LEU A 146 -0.61 3.08 27.26
CA LEU A 146 0.39 3.73 26.43
C LEU A 146 -0.23 4.47 25.25
N LEU A 147 -1.28 3.91 24.63
CA LEU A 147 -2.01 4.57 23.54
C LEU A 147 -2.63 5.89 24.05
N ALA A 148 -3.34 5.85 25.17
CA ALA A 148 -3.94 7.06 25.75
C ALA A 148 -2.87 8.13 26.07
N GLU A 149 -1.73 7.72 26.65
CA GLU A 149 -0.62 8.64 26.92
C GLU A 149 -0.04 9.27 25.65
N LEU A 150 0.08 8.49 24.58
CA LEU A 150 0.58 8.99 23.29
C LEU A 150 -0.43 9.91 22.60
N GLU A 151 -1.72 9.64 22.70
CA GLU A 151 -2.80 10.51 22.21
C GLU A 151 -2.80 11.85 22.95
N ASP A 152 -2.72 11.86 24.27
CA ASP A 152 -2.61 13.09 25.08
C ASP A 152 -1.38 13.93 24.67
N LYS A 153 -0.22 13.29 24.49
CA LYS A 153 1.00 13.96 24.03
C LYS A 153 0.86 14.53 22.63
N LEU A 154 0.20 13.79 21.74
CA LEU A 154 -0.06 14.24 20.37
C LEU A 154 -0.95 15.47 20.38
N ASP A 155 -2.06 15.43 21.11
CA ASP A 155 -3.00 16.56 21.23
C ASP A 155 -2.34 17.81 21.83
N ALA A 156 -1.56 17.65 22.90
CA ALA A 156 -0.78 18.74 23.47
C ALA A 156 0.20 19.36 22.44
N THR A 157 0.89 18.52 21.68
CA THR A 157 1.82 18.95 20.62
C THR A 157 1.09 19.69 19.51
N VAL A 158 -0.08 19.16 19.06
CA VAL A 158 -0.93 19.81 18.05
C VAL A 158 -1.35 21.21 18.51
N VAL A 159 -1.78 21.34 19.76
CA VAL A 159 -2.16 22.64 20.33
C VAL A 159 -0.98 23.63 20.33
N GLU A 160 0.21 23.19 20.73
CA GLU A 160 1.40 24.05 20.74
C GLU A 160 1.79 24.47 19.31
N VAL A 161 1.76 23.53 18.36
CA VAL A 161 2.07 23.82 16.96
C VAL A 161 1.07 24.82 16.38
N HIS A 162 -0.24 24.66 16.66
CA HIS A 162 -1.25 25.60 16.15
C HIS A 162 -1.18 26.99 16.83
N LYS A 163 -0.57 27.11 17.99
CA LYS A 163 -0.24 28.44 18.55
C LYS A 163 0.86 29.13 17.75
N ALA A 164 1.87 28.40 17.31
CA ALA A 164 2.99 28.93 16.53
C ALA A 164 2.63 29.11 15.04
N PHE A 165 1.91 28.17 14.47
CA PHE A 165 1.52 28.12 13.06
C PHE A 165 0.02 28.38 12.91
N LYS A 166 -0.32 29.66 12.78
CA LYS A 166 -1.72 30.06 12.63
C LYS A 166 -2.29 29.59 11.30
N PRO A 167 -3.62 29.37 11.19
CA PRO A 167 -4.26 29.03 9.93
C PRO A 167 -3.92 30.02 8.82
N ASN A 168 -3.76 29.51 7.60
CA ASN A 168 -3.70 30.36 6.43
C ASN A 168 -5.13 30.80 6.05
N GLU A 169 -5.32 32.10 5.93
CA GLU A 169 -6.56 32.69 5.43
C GLU A 169 -6.32 33.16 3.98
N ASN A 170 -7.00 32.50 3.05
CA ASN A 170 -6.98 32.87 1.64
C ASN A 170 -8.34 33.47 1.27
N VAL A 171 -8.30 34.66 0.70
CA VAL A 171 -9.52 35.30 0.17
C VAL A 171 -9.67 34.91 -1.29
N LEU A 172 -10.70 34.14 -1.60
CA LEU A 172 -11.09 33.83 -2.97
C LEU A 172 -12.07 34.89 -3.47
N VAL A 173 -11.85 35.39 -4.66
CA VAL A 173 -12.83 36.21 -5.38
C VAL A 173 -13.62 35.29 -6.30
N LEU A 174 -14.93 35.20 -6.07
CA LEU A 174 -15.86 34.34 -6.81
C LEU A 174 -16.70 35.19 -7.77
N TYR A 175 -16.76 34.76 -9.00
CA TYR A 175 -17.53 35.39 -10.07
C TYR A 175 -18.77 34.55 -10.42
N PRO A 176 -19.90 35.19 -10.79
CA PRO A 176 -21.13 34.48 -11.14
C PRO A 176 -20.94 33.64 -12.40
N VAL A 177 -21.57 32.49 -12.39
CA VAL A 177 -21.72 31.62 -13.56
C VAL A 177 -23.22 31.60 -13.91
N LYS A 178 -23.55 31.92 -15.15
CA LYS A 178 -24.93 31.83 -15.66
C LYS A 178 -25.19 30.47 -16.29
N THR A 179 -26.40 29.99 -16.12
CA THR A 179 -26.90 28.80 -16.80
C THR A 179 -27.30 29.13 -18.23
N SER A 180 -27.59 28.13 -19.07
CA SER A 180 -28.09 28.32 -20.44
C SER A 180 -29.42 29.10 -20.51
N ALA A 181 -30.15 29.20 -19.40
CA ALA A 181 -31.38 29.98 -19.27
C ALA A 181 -31.13 31.40 -18.69
N ASP A 182 -29.92 31.89 -18.73
CA ASP A 182 -29.46 33.20 -18.20
C ASP A 182 -29.73 33.41 -16.68
N LYS A 183 -29.96 32.31 -15.94
CA LYS A 183 -30.13 32.35 -14.48
C LYS A 183 -28.81 32.12 -13.78
N LEU A 184 -28.62 32.75 -12.60
CA LEU A 184 -27.46 32.52 -11.77
C LEU A 184 -27.34 31.01 -11.41
N SER A 185 -26.16 30.46 -11.58
CA SER A 185 -25.86 29.09 -11.19
C SER A 185 -25.55 29.02 -9.68
N LYS A 186 -25.81 27.85 -9.06
CA LYS A 186 -25.33 27.55 -7.71
C LYS A 186 -23.83 27.29 -7.65
N MET A 187 -23.12 27.47 -8.76
CA MET A 187 -21.68 27.39 -8.89
C MET A 187 -21.13 28.76 -9.26
N ALA A 188 -19.98 29.12 -8.66
CA ALA A 188 -19.18 30.28 -9.03
C ALA A 188 -17.80 29.86 -9.48
N VAL A 189 -17.06 30.74 -10.12
CA VAL A 189 -15.68 30.48 -10.56
C VAL A 189 -14.73 31.54 -10.03
N THR A 190 -13.49 31.14 -9.80
CA THR A 190 -12.36 32.06 -9.57
C THR A 190 -11.77 32.53 -10.89
N SER A 191 -10.87 33.49 -10.85
CA SER A 191 -10.18 34.02 -12.04
C SER A 191 -9.37 32.98 -12.83
N ASP A 192 -8.95 31.88 -12.17
CA ASP A 192 -8.26 30.75 -12.79
C ASP A 192 -9.21 29.66 -13.31
N GLY A 193 -10.51 29.86 -13.21
CA GLY A 193 -11.55 28.94 -13.69
C GLY A 193 -11.94 27.82 -12.71
N THR A 194 -11.39 27.80 -11.49
CA THR A 194 -11.76 26.82 -10.47
C THR A 194 -13.20 27.04 -10.01
N LYS A 195 -14.00 25.95 -10.00
CA LYS A 195 -15.43 26.00 -9.66
C LYS A 195 -15.66 25.76 -8.18
N TYR A 196 -16.53 26.58 -7.58
CA TYR A 196 -16.95 26.47 -6.18
C TYR A 196 -18.47 26.47 -6.08
N ARG A 197 -19.00 25.62 -5.21
CA ARG A 197 -20.43 25.64 -4.89
C ARG A 197 -20.71 26.77 -3.92
N LEU A 198 -21.74 27.58 -4.21
CA LEU A 198 -22.20 28.66 -3.35
C LEU A 198 -23.11 28.10 -2.24
N ASN A 199 -23.00 28.67 -1.04
CA ASN A 199 -24.04 28.53 0.00
C ASN A 199 -25.20 29.52 -0.30
N SER A 200 -26.25 29.52 0.54
CA SER A 200 -27.45 30.35 0.29
C SER A 200 -27.12 31.84 0.31
N ASP A 201 -26.41 32.29 1.34
CA ASP A 201 -26.08 33.71 1.51
C ASP A 201 -25.18 34.22 0.39
N GLU A 202 -24.19 33.42 -0.02
CA GLU A 202 -23.30 33.73 -1.14
C GLU A 202 -24.03 33.77 -2.49
N TYR A 203 -25.02 32.90 -2.65
CA TYR A 203 -25.86 32.89 -3.85
C TYR A 203 -26.69 34.16 -3.94
N ASP A 204 -27.32 34.58 -2.85
CA ASP A 204 -28.11 35.82 -2.77
C ASP A 204 -27.22 37.05 -2.96
N ASP A 205 -26.05 37.08 -2.30
CA ASP A 205 -25.08 38.14 -2.48
C ASP A 205 -24.55 38.26 -3.91
N LEU A 206 -24.32 37.14 -4.61
CA LEU A 206 -23.81 37.13 -5.97
C LEU A 206 -24.89 37.44 -7.00
N HIS A 207 -26.20 37.35 -6.63
CA HIS A 207 -27.32 37.77 -7.45
C HIS A 207 -27.29 39.28 -7.68
N ASP A 208 -26.88 40.05 -6.69
CA ASP A 208 -26.89 41.51 -6.70
C ASP A 208 -25.49 42.14 -6.95
N LYS A 209 -24.45 41.33 -7.02
CA LYS A 209 -23.04 41.76 -7.15
C LYS A 209 -22.31 41.03 -8.26
N ASP A 210 -21.40 41.71 -8.94
CA ASP A 210 -20.58 41.14 -10.02
C ASP A 210 -19.55 40.13 -9.48
N LYS A 211 -19.26 40.18 -8.19
CA LYS A 211 -18.32 39.28 -7.49
C LYS A 211 -18.53 39.32 -5.99
N ILE A 212 -18.17 38.23 -5.32
CA ILE A 212 -18.11 38.17 -3.86
C ILE A 212 -16.76 37.67 -3.40
N SER A 213 -16.41 37.86 -2.14
CA SER A 213 -15.19 37.35 -1.53
C SER A 213 -15.54 36.28 -0.51
N ARG A 214 -14.89 35.10 -0.64
CA ARG A 214 -14.95 34.02 0.33
C ARG A 214 -13.61 33.86 1.02
N THR A 215 -13.57 33.94 2.34
CA THR A 215 -12.38 33.60 3.09
C THR A 215 -12.34 32.10 3.36
N ILE A 216 -11.32 31.41 2.84
CA ILE A 216 -11.04 30.02 3.17
C ILE A 216 -9.95 30.00 4.23
N ARG A 217 -10.31 29.51 5.41
CA ARG A 217 -9.38 29.24 6.49
C ARG A 217 -8.91 27.80 6.40
N THR A 218 -7.61 27.61 6.24
CA THR A 218 -6.97 26.29 6.18
C THR A 218 -6.08 26.12 7.41
N GLU A 219 -6.44 25.19 8.28
CA GLU A 219 -5.62 24.84 9.44
C GLU A 219 -4.26 24.28 8.99
N PHE A 220 -3.24 24.54 9.80
CA PHE A 220 -1.91 23.97 9.53
C PHE A 220 -1.92 22.47 9.73
N ASN A 221 -1.58 21.74 8.69
CA ASN A 221 -1.47 20.28 8.72
C ASN A 221 -0.01 19.88 8.99
N LEU A 222 0.26 19.34 10.18
CA LEU A 222 1.59 18.87 10.60
C LEU A 222 2.14 17.74 9.70
N GLY A 223 1.28 16.98 9.01
CA GLY A 223 1.69 15.96 8.05
C GLY A 223 1.99 16.49 6.66
N SER A 224 1.69 17.76 6.38
CA SER A 224 1.85 18.34 5.05
C SER A 224 3.24 18.95 4.85
N ARG A 225 4.15 18.21 4.21
CA ARG A 225 5.49 18.71 3.85
C ARG A 225 5.44 20.02 3.06
N LYS A 226 4.43 20.19 2.20
CA LYS A 226 4.22 21.42 1.44
C LYS A 226 3.96 22.61 2.37
N GLN A 227 3.00 22.49 3.29
CA GLN A 227 2.67 23.56 4.24
C GLN A 227 3.86 23.86 5.16
N ILE A 228 4.54 22.81 5.66
CA ILE A 228 5.75 22.98 6.47
C ILE A 228 6.80 23.82 5.69
N GLY A 229 7.09 23.47 4.45
CA GLY A 229 8.05 24.20 3.61
C GLY A 229 7.64 25.65 3.36
N GLU A 230 6.36 25.92 3.14
CA GLU A 230 5.82 27.28 2.96
C GLU A 230 5.98 28.13 4.23
N TYR A 231 5.69 27.56 5.40
CA TYR A 231 5.88 28.26 6.67
C TYR A 231 7.35 28.49 6.99
N LEU A 232 8.21 27.50 6.82
CA LEU A 232 9.65 27.65 7.04
C LEU A 232 10.25 28.76 6.16
N LYS A 233 9.81 28.89 4.91
CA LYS A 233 10.19 30.00 4.04
C LYS A 233 9.77 31.36 4.60
N LYS A 234 8.55 31.46 5.16
CA LYS A 234 8.08 32.69 5.82
C LYS A 234 8.96 33.09 7.01
N PHE A 235 9.56 32.12 7.68
CA PHE A 235 10.53 32.35 8.77
C PHE A 235 11.98 32.52 8.30
N GLY A 236 12.21 32.63 6.98
CA GLY A 236 13.52 32.90 6.44
C GLY A 236 14.34 31.68 6.03
N TRP A 237 13.77 30.47 6.14
CA TRP A 237 14.46 29.27 5.69
C TRP A 237 14.61 29.27 4.16
N LYS A 238 15.84 28.98 3.70
CA LYS A 238 16.15 28.86 2.27
C LYS A 238 16.36 27.38 1.94
N PRO A 239 15.48 26.75 1.16
CA PRO A 239 15.61 25.35 0.80
C PRO A 239 16.83 25.12 -0.09
N THR A 240 17.62 24.12 0.25
CA THR A 240 18.83 23.73 -0.50
C THR A 240 18.61 22.54 -1.43
N LYS A 241 17.55 21.74 -1.19
CA LYS A 241 17.18 20.57 -2.00
C LYS A 241 15.73 20.63 -2.42
N PHE A 242 15.46 20.15 -3.64
CA PHE A 242 14.14 20.17 -4.25
C PHE A 242 13.77 18.78 -4.77
N THR A 243 12.48 18.48 -4.78
CA THR A 243 11.93 17.28 -5.44
C THR A 243 12.02 17.42 -6.97
N PRO A 244 11.88 16.32 -7.75
CA PRO A 244 11.81 16.41 -9.22
C PRO A 244 10.71 17.35 -9.74
N THR A 245 9.66 17.59 -8.92
CA THR A 245 8.54 18.51 -9.23
C THR A 245 8.79 19.95 -8.77
N GLY A 246 10.01 20.29 -8.34
CA GLY A 246 10.40 21.64 -7.90
C GLY A 246 9.90 22.06 -6.52
N GLN A 247 9.34 21.14 -5.72
CA GLN A 247 8.95 21.44 -4.34
C GLN A 247 10.15 21.33 -3.40
N PRO A 248 10.28 22.21 -2.37
CA PRO A 248 11.32 22.06 -1.36
C PRO A 248 11.25 20.71 -0.66
N MET A 249 12.38 20.05 -0.52
CA MET A 249 12.46 18.86 0.32
C MET A 249 12.45 19.28 1.80
N VAL A 250 11.51 18.71 2.54
CA VAL A 250 11.34 18.96 3.99
C VAL A 250 11.44 17.61 4.67
N ASP A 251 12.65 17.15 4.91
CA ASP A 251 12.96 15.95 5.65
C ASP A 251 14.03 16.22 6.71
N GLU A 252 14.21 15.26 7.62
CA GLU A 252 15.13 15.40 8.73
C GLU A 252 16.58 15.70 8.27
N SER A 253 16.99 15.12 7.13
CA SER A 253 18.35 15.28 6.59
C SER A 253 18.59 16.69 6.05
N VAL A 254 17.53 17.39 5.62
CA VAL A 254 17.60 18.75 5.07
C VAL A 254 17.44 19.80 6.17
N LEU A 255 16.62 19.49 7.21
CA LEU A 255 16.35 20.45 8.28
C LEU A 255 17.42 20.48 9.39
N LYS A 256 18.26 19.44 9.49
CA LYS A 256 19.38 19.40 10.45
C LYS A 256 20.66 20.11 9.98
N ASN A 257 20.71 20.54 8.73
CA ASN A 257 21.80 21.30 8.13
C ASN A 257 21.37 22.77 7.92
#